data_fb2af271babf95d595b37758a7e4e8cb
#
_entry.id   fb2af271babf95d595b37758a7e4e8cb
#
_cell.length_a   1.000
_cell.length_b   1.000
_cell.length_c   1.000
_cell.angle_alpha   90.00
_cell.angle_beta   90.00
_cell.angle_gamma   90.00
#
_symmetry.space_group_name_H-M   'P 1'
#
loop_
_entity.id
_entity.type
_entity.pdbx_description
1 polymer ?
#
loop_
_entity_poly.entity_id
_entity_poly.type
_entity_poly.pdbx_seq_one_letter_code
_entity_poly.pdbx_strand_id
1 'polypeptide(L)'
;MSYSGTVRCSHCYQKGHNKRSCPVLSRQIEERYHGNVRAAVVERKKGNENDAEWYDGRAEIYRQQYIQRTKFDLATGEKVTNKAAKAERMKKVTCGYCGQRGHTRRTCDLVKHDKQVFIEQTRRVRKARLQEIRESGIGVGSLLPVTAWCYGGPDDHYGHHTTLRYIKSVDWNGVCATRSSVIVNHMPAKKLGSPNPMRWLTTDNLLTLRDKTPQDATVSLVPNFSPPTGWLDAEPATVAEVLKQEFSSTGANSDRNWRFKYPEGETATVIRELGLEEHYPHMS
;
A
#
# COMPACT_ATOMS: atom_id res chain seq x y z
N MET A 1 -14.69 5.42 7.13
CA MET A 1 -15.53 5.26 8.34
C MET A 1 -16.06 3.85 8.35
N SER A 2 -15.60 3.00 9.25
CA SER A 2 -16.15 1.67 9.47
C SER A 2 -17.46 1.83 10.25
N TYR A 3 -18.56 1.44 9.63
CA TYR A 3 -19.87 1.45 10.25
C TYR A 3 -19.90 0.37 11.35
N SER A 4 -19.57 0.73 12.58
CA SER A 4 -19.74 -0.14 13.76
C SER A 4 -21.19 -0.21 14.22
N GLY A 5 -22.12 0.22 13.38
CA GLY A 5 -23.56 0.12 13.60
C GLY A 5 -23.99 -1.34 13.59
N THR A 6 -24.64 -1.76 14.62
CA THR A 6 -25.24 -3.07 14.77
C THR A 6 -26.27 -3.33 13.67
N VAL A 7 -25.83 -3.95 12.56
CA VAL A 7 -26.73 -4.36 11.48
C VAL A 7 -27.78 -5.32 12.07
N ARG A 8 -29.06 -4.94 11.96
CA ARG A 8 -30.17 -5.84 12.31
C ARG A 8 -30.61 -6.62 11.08
N CYS A 9 -30.76 -7.90 11.23
CA CYS A 9 -31.26 -8.77 10.19
C CYS A 9 -32.74 -8.46 9.90
N SER A 10 -33.10 -8.13 8.65
CA SER A 10 -34.49 -7.89 8.26
C SER A 10 -35.39 -9.12 8.27
N HIS A 11 -34.84 -10.31 8.53
CA HIS A 11 -35.59 -11.58 8.64
C HIS A 11 -35.87 -11.97 10.08
N CYS A 12 -34.83 -12.04 10.93
CA CYS A 12 -34.99 -12.52 12.33
C CYS A 12 -34.88 -11.36 13.35
N TYR A 13 -34.61 -10.13 12.90
CA TYR A 13 -34.45 -8.91 13.70
C TYR A 13 -33.33 -8.96 14.74
N GLN A 14 -32.48 -10.00 14.73
CA GLN A 14 -31.30 -10.08 15.59
C GLN A 14 -30.17 -9.21 15.07
N LYS A 15 -29.32 -8.76 15.98
CA LYS A 15 -28.12 -7.96 15.66
C LYS A 15 -26.95 -8.84 15.24
N GLY A 16 -25.97 -8.27 14.52
CA GLY A 16 -24.71 -8.93 14.19
C GLY A 16 -24.67 -9.63 12.82
N HIS A 17 -25.78 -9.65 12.06
CA HIS A 17 -25.82 -10.20 10.71
C HIS A 17 -26.92 -9.56 9.87
N ASN A 18 -26.85 -9.70 8.56
CA ASN A 18 -27.88 -9.26 7.62
C ASN A 18 -28.75 -10.46 7.15
N LYS A 19 -29.83 -10.18 6.38
CA LYS A 19 -30.70 -11.24 5.83
C LYS A 19 -29.92 -12.28 5.01
N ARG A 20 -28.85 -11.86 4.31
CA ARG A 20 -28.06 -12.76 3.45
C ARG A 20 -27.28 -13.80 4.23
N SER A 21 -26.78 -13.47 5.43
CA SER A 21 -26.03 -14.36 6.33
C SER A 21 -26.87 -14.84 7.53
N CYS A 22 -28.19 -14.76 7.46
CA CYS A 22 -29.07 -15.11 8.55
C CYS A 22 -29.12 -16.63 8.80
N PRO A 23 -28.69 -17.13 9.96
CA PRO A 23 -28.69 -18.55 10.26
C PRO A 23 -30.12 -19.11 10.41
N VAL A 24 -31.06 -18.31 10.95
CA VAL A 24 -32.47 -18.71 11.09
C VAL A 24 -33.08 -18.98 9.71
N LEU A 25 -32.85 -18.07 8.74
CA LEU A 25 -33.36 -18.28 7.38
C LEU A 25 -32.71 -19.48 6.69
N SER A 26 -31.41 -19.73 6.93
CA SER A 26 -30.75 -20.91 6.38
C SER A 26 -31.35 -22.20 6.93
N ARG A 27 -31.61 -22.27 8.23
CA ARG A 27 -32.28 -23.42 8.86
C ARG A 27 -33.70 -23.65 8.31
N GLN A 28 -34.48 -22.58 8.13
CA GLN A 28 -35.83 -22.71 7.55
C GLN A 28 -35.79 -23.24 6.11
N ILE A 29 -34.80 -22.84 5.31
CA ILE A 29 -34.63 -23.36 3.95
C ILE A 29 -34.27 -24.85 4.00
N GLU A 30 -33.40 -25.26 4.88
CA GLU A 30 -33.00 -26.64 5.09
C GLU A 30 -34.18 -27.51 5.54
N GLU A 31 -34.97 -27.06 6.51
CA GLU A 31 -36.18 -27.73 6.97
C GLU A 31 -37.19 -27.92 5.84
N ARG A 32 -37.40 -26.88 5.01
CA ARG A 32 -38.29 -26.97 3.84
C ARG A 32 -37.77 -27.94 2.80
N TYR A 33 -36.45 -27.95 2.53
CA TYR A 33 -35.82 -28.92 1.66
C TYR A 33 -36.13 -30.34 2.11
N HIS A 34 -35.79 -30.69 3.32
CA HIS A 34 -36.02 -32.03 3.87
C HIS A 34 -37.50 -32.38 3.98
N GLY A 35 -38.37 -31.40 4.25
CA GLY A 35 -39.81 -31.58 4.23
C GLY A 35 -40.35 -32.01 2.86
N ASN A 36 -39.91 -31.32 1.80
CA ASN A 36 -40.31 -31.65 0.43
C ASN A 36 -39.74 -33.00 -0.03
N VAL A 37 -38.47 -33.32 0.29
CA VAL A 37 -37.89 -34.64 0.00
C VAL A 37 -38.71 -35.77 0.64
N ARG A 38 -39.08 -35.64 1.91
CA ARG A 38 -39.90 -36.61 2.61
C ARG A 38 -41.28 -36.72 1.98
N ALA A 39 -41.93 -35.62 1.61
CA ALA A 39 -43.22 -35.61 0.95
C ALA A 39 -43.18 -36.32 -0.39
N ALA A 40 -42.16 -36.06 -1.22
CA ALA A 40 -41.97 -36.76 -2.49
C ALA A 40 -41.89 -38.28 -2.31
N VAL A 41 -41.16 -38.77 -1.30
CA VAL A 41 -41.06 -40.20 -1.00
C VAL A 41 -42.42 -40.79 -0.58
N VAL A 42 -43.21 -40.05 0.20
CA VAL A 42 -44.56 -40.51 0.64
C VAL A 42 -45.50 -40.61 -0.55
N GLU A 43 -45.52 -39.59 -1.43
CA GLU A 43 -46.44 -39.61 -2.59
C GLU A 43 -46.05 -40.70 -3.59
N ARG A 44 -44.79 -41.00 -3.82
CA ARG A 44 -44.35 -42.15 -4.62
C ARG A 44 -44.85 -43.49 -4.05
N LYS A 45 -44.80 -43.64 -2.71
CA LYS A 45 -45.33 -44.85 -2.07
C LYS A 45 -46.83 -45.01 -2.23
N LYS A 46 -47.58 -43.92 -2.43
CA LYS A 46 -49.02 -43.91 -2.70
C LYS A 46 -49.34 -44.10 -4.19
N GLY A 47 -48.35 -44.08 -5.08
CA GLY A 47 -48.53 -44.14 -6.53
C GLY A 47 -48.84 -42.77 -7.18
N ASN A 48 -48.71 -41.67 -6.46
CA ASN A 48 -48.99 -40.33 -6.94
C ASN A 48 -47.72 -39.70 -7.51
N GLU A 49 -47.28 -40.11 -8.68
CA GLU A 49 -46.03 -39.71 -9.27
C GLU A 49 -45.99 -38.20 -9.61
N ASN A 50 -47.09 -37.63 -10.10
CA ASN A 50 -47.18 -36.21 -10.41
C ASN A 50 -46.95 -35.32 -9.17
N ASP A 51 -47.52 -35.70 -8.02
CA ASP A 51 -47.31 -34.96 -6.78
C ASP A 51 -45.89 -35.15 -6.26
N ALA A 52 -45.31 -36.32 -6.44
CA ALA A 52 -43.93 -36.59 -6.07
C ALA A 52 -42.94 -35.69 -6.87
N GLU A 53 -43.14 -35.61 -8.18
CA GLU A 53 -42.33 -34.73 -9.05
C GLU A 53 -42.47 -33.26 -8.67
N TRP A 54 -43.68 -32.83 -8.27
CA TRP A 54 -43.88 -31.47 -7.81
C TRP A 54 -43.09 -31.16 -6.51
N TYR A 55 -43.07 -32.10 -5.56
CA TYR A 55 -42.30 -31.97 -4.34
C TYR A 55 -40.79 -32.01 -4.60
N ASP A 56 -40.32 -32.83 -5.54
CA ASP A 56 -38.92 -32.86 -5.94
C ASP A 56 -38.47 -31.52 -6.58
N GLY A 57 -39.30 -30.95 -7.44
CA GLY A 57 -39.05 -29.64 -8.03
C GLY A 57 -38.93 -28.54 -6.96
N ARG A 58 -39.79 -28.60 -5.93
CA ARG A 58 -39.69 -27.65 -4.79
C ARG A 58 -38.46 -27.90 -3.94
N ALA A 59 -38.10 -29.15 -3.72
CA ALA A 59 -36.88 -29.50 -2.98
C ALA A 59 -35.64 -28.92 -3.70
N GLU A 60 -35.57 -29.05 -5.03
CA GLU A 60 -34.44 -28.50 -5.81
C GLU A 60 -34.35 -26.96 -5.70
N ILE A 61 -35.49 -26.26 -5.69
CA ILE A 61 -35.50 -24.82 -5.47
C ILE A 61 -34.88 -24.45 -4.11
N TYR A 62 -35.28 -25.14 -3.04
CA TYR A 62 -34.72 -24.89 -1.70
C TYR A 62 -33.25 -25.29 -1.61
N ARG A 63 -32.82 -26.35 -2.27
CA ARG A 63 -31.44 -26.79 -2.38
C ARG A 63 -30.58 -25.68 -3.01
N GLN A 64 -31.02 -25.13 -4.15
CA GLN A 64 -30.32 -24.04 -4.84
C GLN A 64 -30.24 -22.77 -3.98
N GLN A 65 -31.32 -22.41 -3.30
CA GLN A 65 -31.32 -21.28 -2.34
C GLN A 65 -30.31 -21.49 -1.22
N TYR A 66 -30.24 -22.71 -0.68
CA TYR A 66 -29.28 -23.03 0.38
C TYR A 66 -27.82 -22.96 -0.10
N ILE A 67 -27.53 -23.52 -1.28
CA ILE A 67 -26.21 -23.45 -1.92
C ILE A 67 -25.78 -22.01 -2.14
N GLN A 68 -26.67 -21.14 -2.64
CA GLN A 68 -26.36 -19.72 -2.85
C GLN A 68 -25.95 -19.02 -1.55
N ARG A 69 -26.56 -19.38 -0.43
CA ARG A 69 -26.35 -18.76 0.88
C ARG A 69 -25.14 -19.32 1.61
N THR A 70 -25.05 -20.64 1.74
CA THR A 70 -24.10 -21.35 2.62
C THR A 70 -22.89 -21.88 1.86
N LYS A 71 -22.99 -22.05 0.55
CA LYS A 71 -22.03 -22.75 -0.30
C LYS A 71 -21.92 -24.26 0.01
N PHE A 72 -22.93 -24.82 0.68
CA PHE A 72 -23.05 -26.25 0.90
C PHE A 72 -24.24 -26.79 0.15
N ASP A 73 -24.14 -28.02 -0.33
CA ASP A 73 -25.19 -28.77 -0.99
C ASP A 73 -25.87 -29.69 0.01
N LEU A 74 -27.19 -29.53 0.22
CA LEU A 74 -27.95 -30.33 1.14
C LEU A 74 -28.11 -31.80 0.70
N ALA A 75 -28.00 -32.08 -0.58
CA ALA A 75 -28.13 -33.45 -1.12
C ALA A 75 -26.84 -34.26 -0.91
N THR A 76 -25.66 -33.64 -1.09
CA THR A 76 -24.38 -34.34 -1.01
C THR A 76 -23.63 -34.08 0.30
N GLY A 77 -24.04 -33.05 1.07
CA GLY A 77 -23.32 -32.61 2.27
C GLY A 77 -21.98 -31.94 1.96
N GLU A 78 -21.66 -31.70 0.69
CA GLU A 78 -20.36 -31.16 0.26
C GLU A 78 -20.39 -29.66 0.04
N LYS A 79 -19.22 -29.04 0.17
CA LYS A 79 -19.04 -27.62 -0.16
C LYS A 79 -18.98 -27.42 -1.66
N VAL A 80 -19.95 -26.71 -2.21
CA VAL A 80 -19.98 -26.35 -3.64
C VAL A 80 -18.95 -25.26 -3.90
N THR A 81 -17.82 -25.63 -4.46
CA THR A 81 -16.80 -24.69 -4.91
C THR A 81 -17.00 -24.41 -6.39
N ASN A 82 -17.47 -23.20 -6.72
CA ASN A 82 -17.53 -22.73 -8.11
C ASN A 82 -16.12 -22.45 -8.66
N LYS A 83 -15.19 -23.41 -8.52
CA LYS A 83 -13.80 -23.25 -9.01
C LYS A 83 -13.79 -22.98 -10.53
N ALA A 84 -14.58 -23.72 -11.29
CA ALA A 84 -14.68 -23.58 -12.75
C ALA A 84 -15.24 -22.21 -13.15
N ALA A 85 -16.36 -21.79 -12.57
CA ALA A 85 -16.95 -20.46 -12.84
C ALA A 85 -16.04 -19.31 -12.38
N LYS A 86 -15.33 -19.49 -11.27
CA LYS A 86 -14.35 -18.52 -10.80
C LYS A 86 -13.15 -18.43 -11.74
N ALA A 87 -12.63 -19.57 -12.22
CA ALA A 87 -11.54 -19.64 -13.17
C ALA A 87 -11.93 -18.97 -14.50
N GLU A 88 -13.13 -19.26 -15.02
CA GLU A 88 -13.64 -18.65 -16.24
C GLU A 88 -13.82 -17.12 -16.11
N ARG A 89 -14.35 -16.67 -14.97
CA ARG A 89 -14.43 -15.23 -14.66
C ARG A 89 -13.05 -14.60 -14.59
N MET A 90 -12.07 -15.29 -13.99
CA MET A 90 -10.70 -14.76 -13.88
C MET A 90 -10.03 -14.60 -15.24
N LYS A 91 -10.26 -15.48 -16.20
CA LYS A 91 -9.74 -15.34 -17.57
C LYS A 91 -10.14 -14.00 -18.23
N LYS A 92 -11.31 -13.46 -17.86
CA LYS A 92 -11.85 -12.20 -18.41
C LYS A 92 -11.36 -10.95 -17.67
N VAL A 93 -10.78 -11.12 -16.47
CA VAL A 93 -10.29 -10.00 -15.65
C VAL A 93 -9.01 -9.46 -16.25
N THR A 94 -8.97 -8.16 -16.51
CA THR A 94 -7.76 -7.44 -16.92
C THR A 94 -7.07 -6.86 -15.67
N CYS A 95 -5.79 -7.11 -15.53
CA CYS A 95 -4.99 -6.57 -14.44
C CYS A 95 -4.83 -5.05 -14.59
N GLY A 96 -5.26 -4.27 -13.60
CA GLY A 96 -5.13 -2.81 -13.62
C GLY A 96 -3.67 -2.31 -13.52
N TYR A 97 -2.69 -3.20 -13.33
CA TYR A 97 -1.28 -2.83 -13.26
C TYR A 97 -0.52 -3.12 -14.55
N CYS A 98 -0.55 -4.37 -15.03
CA CYS A 98 0.20 -4.79 -16.23
C CYS A 98 -0.65 -4.81 -17.52
N GLY A 99 -1.98 -4.65 -17.42
CA GLY A 99 -2.89 -4.71 -18.55
C GLY A 99 -3.17 -6.13 -19.08
N GLN A 100 -2.50 -7.16 -18.58
CA GLN A 100 -2.72 -8.55 -19.00
C GLN A 100 -3.99 -9.15 -18.40
N ARG A 101 -4.58 -10.12 -19.09
CA ARG A 101 -5.76 -10.85 -18.61
C ARG A 101 -5.37 -12.04 -17.74
N GLY A 102 -6.34 -12.54 -16.96
CA GLY A 102 -6.18 -13.79 -16.19
C GLY A 102 -5.81 -13.62 -14.73
N HIS A 103 -5.52 -12.41 -14.29
CA HIS A 103 -5.19 -12.14 -12.88
C HIS A 103 -5.62 -10.74 -12.46
N THR A 104 -5.61 -10.51 -11.16
CA THR A 104 -5.84 -9.18 -10.56
C THR A 104 -4.51 -8.54 -10.18
N ARG A 105 -4.50 -7.24 -9.90
CA ARG A 105 -3.32 -6.54 -9.38
C ARG A 105 -2.72 -7.23 -8.13
N ARG A 106 -3.57 -7.77 -7.24
CA ARG A 106 -3.12 -8.46 -6.01
C ARG A 106 -2.28 -9.72 -6.31
N THR A 107 -2.55 -10.39 -7.42
CA THR A 107 -1.87 -11.61 -7.86
C THR A 107 -0.95 -11.36 -9.05
N CYS A 108 -0.63 -10.11 -9.34
CA CYS A 108 0.24 -9.71 -10.43
C CYS A 108 1.71 -9.91 -10.02
N ASP A 109 2.43 -10.77 -10.72
CA ASP A 109 3.84 -11.02 -10.43
C ASP A 109 4.69 -9.81 -10.77
N LEU A 110 4.34 -9.06 -11.82
CA LEU A 110 5.04 -7.83 -12.16
C LEU A 110 4.99 -6.78 -11.02
N VAL A 111 3.86 -6.66 -10.29
CA VAL A 111 3.82 -5.79 -9.09
C VAL A 111 4.79 -6.26 -8.03
N LYS A 112 4.91 -7.57 -7.83
CA LYS A 112 5.82 -8.13 -6.82
C LYS A 112 7.27 -7.84 -7.19
N HIS A 113 7.63 -8.08 -8.45
CA HIS A 113 8.98 -7.81 -8.95
C HIS A 113 9.30 -6.31 -8.91
N ASP A 114 8.40 -5.45 -9.37
CA ASP A 114 8.58 -4.01 -9.31
C ASP A 114 8.80 -3.51 -7.88
N LYS A 115 8.10 -4.08 -6.90
CA LYS A 115 8.33 -3.76 -5.48
C LYS A 115 9.71 -4.22 -4.99
N GLN A 116 10.17 -5.37 -5.41
CA GLN A 116 11.52 -5.85 -5.05
C GLN A 116 12.59 -4.92 -5.62
N VAL A 117 12.50 -4.57 -6.89
CA VAL A 117 13.42 -3.62 -7.54
C VAL A 117 13.39 -2.26 -6.82
N PHE A 118 12.20 -1.77 -6.50
CA PHE A 118 12.04 -0.50 -5.77
C PHE A 118 12.70 -0.53 -4.37
N ILE A 119 12.53 -1.61 -3.64
CA ILE A 119 13.15 -1.78 -2.31
C ILE A 119 14.67 -1.80 -2.43
N GLU A 120 15.22 -2.54 -3.39
CA GLU A 120 16.68 -2.62 -3.58
C GLU A 120 17.28 -1.28 -4.01
N GLN A 121 16.65 -0.59 -4.93
CA GLN A 121 17.05 0.77 -5.30
C GLN A 121 16.96 1.74 -4.12
N THR A 122 15.89 1.65 -3.32
CA THR A 122 15.75 2.46 -2.11
C THR A 122 16.89 2.20 -1.12
N ARG A 123 17.31 0.94 -0.97
CA ARG A 123 18.45 0.56 -0.12
C ARG A 123 19.74 1.23 -0.59
N ARG A 124 20.01 1.22 -1.88
CA ARG A 124 21.21 1.85 -2.46
C ARG A 124 21.22 3.36 -2.26
N VAL A 125 20.10 4.01 -2.59
CA VAL A 125 19.93 5.46 -2.38
C VAL A 125 20.15 5.84 -0.93
N ARG A 126 19.54 5.10 0.00
CA ARG A 126 19.68 5.38 1.44
C ARG A 126 21.12 5.20 1.92
N LYS A 127 21.83 4.18 1.43
CA LYS A 127 23.26 3.99 1.73
C LYS A 127 24.09 5.17 1.26
N ALA A 128 23.94 5.58 0.00
CA ALA A 128 24.65 6.71 -0.56
C ALA A 128 24.37 8.01 0.20
N ARG A 129 23.11 8.31 0.47
CA ARG A 129 22.71 9.52 1.18
C ARG A 129 23.18 9.53 2.64
N LEU A 130 23.15 8.41 3.33
CA LEU A 130 23.66 8.33 4.70
C LEU A 130 25.18 8.57 4.74
N GLN A 131 25.91 8.07 3.76
CA GLN A 131 27.34 8.31 3.64
C GLN A 131 27.63 9.81 3.40
N GLU A 132 26.97 10.44 2.44
CA GLU A 132 27.12 11.88 2.15
C GLU A 132 26.82 12.73 3.39
N ILE A 133 25.77 12.41 4.11
CA ILE A 133 25.41 13.11 5.35
C ILE A 133 26.52 12.95 6.41
N ARG A 134 27.03 11.74 6.59
CA ARG A 134 28.13 11.48 7.55
C ARG A 134 29.39 12.25 7.19
N GLU A 135 29.74 12.26 5.91
CA GLU A 135 30.89 12.99 5.39
C GLU A 135 30.72 14.51 5.55
N SER A 136 29.49 15.00 5.44
CA SER A 136 29.21 16.41 5.68
C SER A 136 29.41 16.85 7.13
N GLY A 137 29.33 15.92 8.08
CA GLY A 137 29.35 16.20 9.51
C GLY A 137 28.14 16.95 10.05
N ILE A 138 27.11 17.15 9.20
CA ILE A 138 25.90 17.90 9.55
C ILE A 138 24.88 16.95 10.17
N GLY A 139 24.46 17.19 11.41
CA GLY A 139 23.46 16.39 12.11
C GLY A 139 22.48 17.22 12.92
N VAL A 140 21.61 16.53 13.63
CA VAL A 140 20.67 17.15 14.58
C VAL A 140 21.48 17.85 15.67
N GLY A 141 21.21 19.13 15.87
CA GLY A 141 21.99 19.99 16.78
C GLY A 141 22.97 20.90 16.07
N SER A 142 23.28 20.67 14.80
CA SER A 142 24.19 21.54 14.05
C SER A 142 23.62 22.94 13.84
N LEU A 143 24.52 23.95 13.90
CA LEU A 143 24.25 25.34 13.57
C LEU A 143 24.90 25.66 12.23
N LEU A 144 24.12 26.08 11.26
CA LEU A 144 24.57 26.38 9.90
C LEU A 144 24.13 27.76 9.45
N PRO A 145 24.98 28.55 8.79
CA PRO A 145 24.56 29.75 8.06
C PRO A 145 23.77 29.30 6.81
N VAL A 146 22.54 29.75 6.70
CA VAL A 146 21.69 29.46 5.55
C VAL A 146 21.27 30.75 4.90
N THR A 147 21.62 30.92 3.63
CA THR A 147 21.14 32.02 2.80
C THR A 147 19.85 31.62 2.12
N ALA A 148 18.78 32.31 2.43
CA ALA A 148 17.47 32.05 1.84
C ALA A 148 16.77 33.36 1.47
N TRP A 149 15.95 33.30 0.41
CA TRP A 149 15.03 34.39 0.08
C TRP A 149 13.93 34.46 1.13
N CYS A 150 13.92 35.49 1.92
CA CYS A 150 12.94 35.70 2.97
C CYS A 150 12.75 37.18 3.29
N TYR A 151 11.64 37.49 3.98
CA TYR A 151 11.45 38.78 4.58
C TYR A 151 12.24 38.86 5.88
N GLY A 152 12.95 39.95 6.05
CA GLY A 152 13.77 40.21 7.24
C GLY A 152 15.25 40.40 6.87
N GLY A 153 15.92 41.18 7.60
CA GLY A 153 17.30 41.60 7.42
C GLY A 153 17.46 42.97 8.06
N PRO A 154 18.63 43.60 7.97
CA PRO A 154 18.86 44.94 8.53
C PRO A 154 17.87 45.98 7.99
N ASP A 155 17.42 45.81 6.76
CA ASP A 155 16.59 46.77 6.02
C ASP A 155 15.12 46.35 5.92
N ASP A 156 14.73 45.31 6.61
CA ASP A 156 13.35 44.81 6.74
C ASP A 156 12.61 44.61 5.39
N HIS A 157 13.30 44.07 4.40
CA HIS A 157 12.78 43.81 3.05
C HIS A 157 12.90 42.37 2.61
N TYR A 158 12.26 41.99 1.50
CA TYR A 158 12.43 40.71 0.85
C TYR A 158 13.75 40.64 0.11
N GLY A 159 14.57 39.65 0.44
CA GLY A 159 15.87 39.46 -0.18
C GLY A 159 16.55 38.17 0.23
N HIS A 160 17.77 37.97 -0.28
CA HIS A 160 18.65 36.89 0.16
C HIS A 160 19.31 37.27 1.48
N HIS A 161 18.88 36.67 2.56
CA HIS A 161 19.46 36.90 3.89
C HIS A 161 20.11 35.63 4.42
N THR A 162 21.34 35.79 4.89
CA THR A 162 22.04 34.71 5.61
C THR A 162 21.66 34.74 7.07
N THR A 163 21.10 33.64 7.54
CA THR A 163 20.70 33.50 8.93
C THR A 163 21.25 32.21 9.52
N LEU A 164 21.68 32.25 10.77
CA LEU A 164 22.12 31.07 11.48
C LEU A 164 20.90 30.17 11.75
N ARG A 165 20.98 28.91 11.35
CA ARG A 165 19.90 27.93 11.43
C ARG A 165 20.33 26.74 12.27
N TYR A 166 19.46 26.32 13.16
CA TYR A 166 19.61 25.11 13.97
C TYR A 166 18.90 23.95 13.31
N ILE A 167 19.56 22.79 13.17
CA ILE A 167 19.00 21.57 12.64
C ILE A 167 18.23 20.85 13.76
N LYS A 168 16.91 20.79 13.65
CA LYS A 168 16.02 20.22 14.65
C LYS A 168 15.78 18.72 14.47
N SER A 169 15.60 18.29 13.24
CA SER A 169 15.30 16.88 12.93
C SER A 169 15.57 16.59 11.46
N VAL A 170 15.69 15.30 11.15
CA VAL A 170 15.82 14.79 9.78
C VAL A 170 14.58 13.99 9.46
N ASP A 171 13.94 14.25 8.33
CA ASP A 171 12.87 13.41 7.81
C ASP A 171 13.44 12.29 6.96
N TRP A 172 13.58 11.13 7.59
CA TRP A 172 14.09 9.92 6.96
C TRP A 172 13.07 9.25 6.03
N ASN A 173 11.77 9.54 6.19
CA ASN A 173 10.71 8.81 5.49
C ASN A 173 10.63 9.15 4.00
N GLY A 174 11.09 10.35 3.63
CA GLY A 174 11.06 10.81 2.24
C GLY A 174 12.07 10.13 1.31
N VAL A 175 13.12 9.50 1.86
CA VAL A 175 14.23 8.96 1.06
C VAL A 175 13.90 7.58 0.51
N CYS A 176 13.77 7.48 -0.79
CA CYS A 176 13.48 6.25 -1.52
C CYS A 176 13.97 6.34 -2.96
N ALA A 177 13.73 5.29 -3.73
CA ALA A 177 14.10 5.20 -5.13
C ALA A 177 13.61 6.38 -6.01
N THR A 178 12.53 7.05 -5.67
CA THR A 178 11.99 8.19 -6.42
C THR A 178 12.33 9.56 -5.82
N ARG A 179 12.84 9.55 -4.59
CA ARG A 179 13.15 10.77 -3.82
C ARG A 179 14.50 10.59 -3.13
N SER A 180 15.53 11.03 -3.79
CA SER A 180 16.89 10.89 -3.27
C SER A 180 17.27 11.92 -2.19
N SER A 181 16.53 13.01 -2.08
CA SER A 181 16.86 14.08 -1.15
C SER A 181 16.38 13.79 0.26
N VAL A 182 17.28 13.91 1.25
CA VAL A 182 16.93 13.91 2.67
C VAL A 182 16.39 15.29 3.03
N ILE A 183 15.24 15.33 3.65
CA ILE A 183 14.64 16.58 4.12
C ILE A 183 15.11 16.85 5.55
N VAL A 184 15.65 18.02 5.75
CA VAL A 184 16.14 18.47 7.05
C VAL A 184 15.27 19.62 7.55
N ASN A 185 14.73 19.43 8.74
CA ASN A 185 13.93 20.43 9.42
C ASN A 185 14.86 21.36 10.20
N HIS A 186 14.83 22.63 9.90
CA HIS A 186 15.65 23.64 10.56
C HIS A 186 14.83 24.84 11.01
N MET A 187 15.37 25.58 11.98
CA MET A 187 14.77 26.81 12.49
C MET A 187 15.83 27.90 12.66
N PRO A 188 15.44 29.19 12.59
CA PRO A 188 16.36 30.28 12.95
C PRO A 188 16.87 30.12 14.37
N ALA A 189 18.17 30.26 14.60
CA ALA A 189 18.75 30.18 15.93
C ALA A 189 18.16 31.19 16.92
N LYS A 190 17.76 32.36 16.43
CA LYS A 190 17.06 33.41 17.20
C LYS A 190 15.67 33.00 17.71
N LYS A 191 15.11 31.89 17.20
CA LYS A 191 13.77 31.37 17.54
C LYS A 191 13.83 30.04 18.25
N LEU A 192 14.97 29.66 18.83
CA LEU A 192 15.06 28.50 19.69
C LEU A 192 14.05 28.64 20.83
N GLY A 193 13.08 27.72 20.88
CA GLY A 193 11.95 27.78 21.82
C GLY A 193 10.63 28.29 21.24
N SER A 194 10.57 28.81 20.01
CA SER A 194 9.33 29.18 19.35
C SER A 194 8.64 27.96 18.72
N PRO A 195 7.32 27.82 18.84
CA PRO A 195 6.58 26.74 18.18
C PRO A 195 6.48 26.91 16.67
N ASN A 196 6.95 28.01 16.08
CA ASN A 196 6.74 28.36 14.67
C ASN A 196 8.00 28.36 13.81
N PRO A 197 7.84 28.30 12.49
CA PRO A 197 7.79 27.12 11.66
C PRO A 197 9.16 26.76 11.10
N MET A 198 9.34 25.49 10.97
CA MET A 198 10.42 24.85 10.28
C MET A 198 10.36 25.20 8.80
N ARG A 199 11.49 25.53 8.17
CA ARG A 199 11.67 25.52 6.73
C ARG A 199 12.36 24.21 6.36
N TRP A 200 12.10 23.76 5.16
CA TRP A 200 12.63 22.54 4.60
C TRP A 200 13.91 22.84 3.81
N LEU A 201 14.99 22.14 4.12
CA LEU A 201 16.17 22.08 3.28
C LEU A 201 16.37 20.64 2.81
N THR A 202 16.79 20.47 1.58
CA THR A 202 17.24 19.17 1.07
C THR A 202 18.73 18.98 1.36
N THR A 203 19.20 17.73 1.39
CA THR A 203 20.63 17.43 1.55
C THR A 203 21.48 18.06 0.46
N ASP A 204 20.99 18.10 -0.76
CA ASP A 204 21.72 18.73 -1.87
C ASP A 204 21.99 20.22 -1.58
N ASN A 205 21.02 20.90 -0.98
CA ASN A 205 21.20 22.29 -0.54
C ASN A 205 22.17 22.41 0.64
N LEU A 206 22.18 21.45 1.57
CA LEU A 206 23.09 21.45 2.73
C LEU A 206 24.55 21.23 2.31
N LEU A 207 24.81 20.28 1.42
CA LEU A 207 26.15 20.03 0.88
C LEU A 207 26.67 21.25 0.11
N THR A 208 25.82 21.84 -0.74
CA THR A 208 26.16 23.07 -1.46
C THR A 208 26.40 24.26 -0.52
N LEU A 209 25.64 24.33 0.60
CA LEU A 209 25.85 25.39 1.59
C LEU A 209 27.16 25.24 2.34
N ARG A 210 27.57 24.01 2.68
CA ARG A 210 28.87 23.74 3.28
C ARG A 210 30.01 24.21 2.39
N ASP A 211 29.96 23.89 1.09
CA ASP A 211 31.00 24.25 0.14
C ASP A 211 31.08 25.75 -0.10
N LYS A 212 30.00 26.49 0.11
CA LYS A 212 29.91 27.95 -0.03
C LYS A 212 30.07 28.72 1.28
N THR A 213 30.14 28.01 2.41
CA THR A 213 30.34 28.67 3.71
C THR A 213 31.78 29.18 3.81
N PRO A 214 32.01 30.46 4.07
CA PRO A 214 33.36 30.97 4.33
C PRO A 214 33.99 30.16 5.46
N GLN A 215 35.28 29.85 5.32
CA GLN A 215 36.02 29.06 6.31
C GLN A 215 36.00 29.69 7.73
N ASP A 216 35.75 31.00 7.78
CA ASP A 216 35.70 31.79 9.03
C ASP A 216 34.32 31.81 9.70
N ALA A 217 33.28 31.24 9.06
CA ALA A 217 31.96 31.17 9.68
C ALA A 217 31.98 30.12 10.81
N THR A 218 31.70 30.54 12.01
CA THR A 218 31.62 29.65 13.20
C THR A 218 30.46 28.72 13.01
N VAL A 219 30.73 27.56 12.43
CA VAL A 219 29.76 26.48 12.24
C VAL A 219 29.98 25.44 13.33
N SER A 220 28.98 25.20 14.15
CA SER A 220 29.01 24.09 15.08
C SER A 220 28.41 22.87 14.42
N LEU A 221 29.24 21.91 14.04
CA LEU A 221 28.81 20.65 13.46
C LEU A 221 28.61 19.61 14.56
N VAL A 222 27.44 18.97 14.57
CA VAL A 222 27.13 17.86 15.47
C VAL A 222 26.81 16.66 14.58
N PRO A 223 27.72 15.68 14.43
CA PRO A 223 27.54 14.54 13.56
C PRO A 223 26.59 13.49 14.19
N ASN A 224 25.41 13.92 14.61
CA ASN A 224 24.42 13.06 15.23
C ASN A 224 23.34 12.65 14.21
N PHE A 225 23.57 11.52 13.54
CA PHE A 225 22.63 10.92 12.62
C PHE A 225 22.32 9.50 13.05
N SER A 226 21.09 9.26 13.43
CA SER A 226 20.58 7.92 13.71
C SER A 226 19.30 7.72 12.91
N PRO A 227 19.36 7.06 11.74
CA PRO A 227 18.15 6.70 11.02
C PRO A 227 17.34 5.69 11.84
N PRO A 228 16.02 5.59 11.61
CA PRO A 228 15.17 4.59 12.24
C PRO A 228 15.69 3.17 11.98
N THR A 229 15.43 2.27 12.92
CA THR A 229 15.78 0.84 12.78
C THR A 229 15.17 0.28 11.49
N GLY A 230 15.94 -0.49 10.73
CA GLY A 230 15.54 -1.06 9.43
C GLY A 230 15.49 -0.08 8.27
N TRP A 231 15.71 1.22 8.53
CA TRP A 231 15.66 2.23 7.47
C TRP A 231 16.74 2.03 6.41
N LEU A 232 17.98 1.76 6.82
CA LEU A 232 19.11 1.58 5.90
C LEU A 232 18.91 0.37 4.99
N ASP A 233 18.32 -0.69 5.53
CA ASP A 233 18.05 -1.92 4.79
C ASP A 233 16.77 -1.85 3.96
N ALA A 234 16.09 -0.72 3.99
CA ALA A 234 14.83 -0.47 3.30
C ALA A 234 13.78 -1.56 3.58
N GLU A 235 13.66 -1.94 4.85
CA GLU A 235 12.63 -2.91 5.24
C GLU A 235 11.23 -2.48 4.77
N PRO A 236 10.37 -3.42 4.37
CA PRO A 236 9.03 -3.09 3.89
C PRO A 236 8.22 -2.22 4.84
N ALA A 237 8.42 -2.35 6.16
CA ALA A 237 7.75 -1.53 7.16
C ALA A 237 8.16 -0.04 7.06
N THR A 238 9.44 0.24 6.78
CA THR A 238 9.97 1.62 6.68
C THR A 238 9.67 2.28 5.33
N VAL A 239 9.24 1.53 4.34
CA VAL A 239 8.83 2.03 3.01
C VAL A 239 7.36 1.82 2.70
N ALA A 240 6.59 1.28 3.65
CA ALA A 240 5.20 0.88 3.43
C ALA A 240 4.30 2.00 2.89
N GLU A 241 4.45 3.22 3.40
CA GLU A 241 3.65 4.36 2.94
C GLU A 241 4.06 4.79 1.53
N VAL A 242 5.35 4.79 1.24
CA VAL A 242 5.86 5.10 -0.10
C VAL A 242 5.42 4.03 -1.10
N LEU A 243 5.52 2.74 -0.74
CA LEU A 243 5.01 1.64 -1.56
C LEU A 243 3.51 1.78 -1.82
N LYS A 244 2.75 2.25 -0.85
CA LYS A 244 1.32 2.49 -1.02
C LYS A 244 1.04 3.61 -1.99
N GLN A 245 1.79 4.69 -1.95
CA GLN A 245 1.67 5.83 -2.87
C GLN A 245 2.15 5.49 -4.29
N GLU A 246 3.36 4.95 -4.41
CA GLU A 246 4.00 4.66 -5.70
C GLU A 246 3.33 3.49 -6.44
N PHE A 247 2.71 2.55 -5.72
CA PHE A 247 2.00 1.41 -6.26
C PHE A 247 0.50 1.46 -5.99
N SER A 248 -0.10 2.67 -5.95
CA SER A 248 -1.54 2.86 -5.78
C SER A 248 -2.34 2.37 -7.00
N SER A 249 -3.66 2.35 -6.88
CA SER A 249 -4.52 1.75 -7.91
C SER A 249 -4.87 2.68 -9.08
N THR A 250 -4.30 3.87 -9.14
CA THR A 250 -4.79 4.96 -10.00
C THR A 250 -4.38 4.90 -11.47
N GLY A 251 -3.78 3.82 -11.93
CA GLY A 251 -3.56 3.63 -13.37
C GLY A 251 -2.33 2.79 -13.71
N ALA A 252 -2.48 1.92 -14.69
CA ALA A 252 -1.44 0.98 -15.13
C ALA A 252 -0.14 1.66 -15.59
N ASN A 253 -0.21 2.92 -16.02
CA ASN A 253 0.94 3.65 -16.54
C ASN A 253 1.59 4.58 -15.50
N SER A 254 0.83 5.13 -14.56
CA SER A 254 1.36 6.05 -13.53
C SER A 254 2.18 5.33 -12.47
N ASP A 255 1.81 4.11 -12.14
CA ASP A 255 2.45 3.32 -11.08
C ASP A 255 3.84 2.81 -11.45
N ARG A 256 4.20 2.84 -12.74
CA ARG A 256 5.49 2.36 -13.26
C ARG A 256 6.47 3.48 -13.57
N ASN A 257 6.04 4.73 -13.45
CA ASN A 257 6.88 5.90 -13.76
C ASN A 257 8.08 6.07 -12.83
N TRP A 258 8.11 5.41 -11.66
CA TRP A 258 9.26 5.41 -10.77
C TRP A 258 10.51 4.83 -11.43
N ARG A 259 10.37 3.89 -12.37
CA ARG A 259 11.48 3.29 -13.12
C ARG A 259 12.24 4.30 -13.96
N PHE A 260 11.54 5.31 -14.49
CA PHE A 260 12.10 6.30 -15.39
C PHE A 260 12.74 7.51 -14.67
N LYS A 261 12.58 7.58 -13.34
CA LYS A 261 13.16 8.67 -12.53
C LYS A 261 14.60 8.38 -12.10
N TYR A 262 15.08 7.17 -12.32
CA TYR A 262 16.45 6.76 -12.04
C TYR A 262 17.31 6.79 -13.28
N PRO A 263 18.63 7.00 -13.12
CA PRO A 263 19.57 6.76 -14.21
C PRO A 263 19.33 5.36 -14.76
N GLU A 264 19.10 5.27 -16.06
CA GLU A 264 18.72 4.01 -16.75
C GLU A 264 19.67 2.84 -16.41
N GLY A 265 20.96 3.12 -16.24
CA GLY A 265 21.97 2.13 -15.93
C GLY A 265 21.83 1.47 -14.54
N GLU A 266 21.38 2.20 -13.53
CA GLU A 266 21.23 1.65 -12.18
C GLU A 266 20.05 0.69 -12.06
N THR A 267 18.93 1.02 -12.71
CA THR A 267 17.75 0.16 -12.70
C THR A 267 18.02 -1.17 -13.41
N ALA A 268 18.69 -1.15 -14.56
CA ALA A 268 19.09 -2.35 -15.28
C ALA A 268 20.05 -3.24 -14.45
N THR A 269 20.99 -2.62 -13.74
CA THR A 269 21.91 -3.33 -12.84
C THR A 269 21.15 -4.04 -11.71
N VAL A 270 20.22 -3.36 -11.06
CA VAL A 270 19.40 -3.94 -9.98
C VAL A 270 18.53 -5.09 -10.50
N ILE A 271 17.91 -4.93 -11.67
CA ILE A 271 17.09 -5.99 -12.30
C ILE A 271 17.96 -7.24 -12.54
N ARG A 272 19.16 -7.07 -13.07
CA ARG A 272 20.11 -8.18 -13.33
C ARG A 272 20.53 -8.85 -12.03
N GLU A 273 20.91 -8.11 -11.02
CA GLU A 273 21.34 -8.67 -9.73
C GLU A 273 20.22 -9.43 -9.00
N LEU A 274 18.97 -9.06 -9.24
CA LEU A 274 17.80 -9.75 -8.71
C LEU A 274 17.36 -10.95 -9.58
N GLY A 275 18.00 -11.17 -10.75
CA GLY A 275 17.64 -12.25 -11.69
C GLY A 275 16.25 -12.08 -12.28
N LEU A 276 15.85 -10.83 -12.56
CA LEU A 276 14.50 -10.49 -13.01
C LEU A 276 14.44 -10.06 -14.48
N GLU A 277 15.50 -10.26 -15.28
CA GLU A 277 15.61 -9.77 -16.66
C GLU A 277 14.47 -10.26 -17.56
N GLU A 278 14.04 -11.50 -17.39
CA GLU A 278 12.93 -12.08 -18.17
C GLU A 278 11.62 -11.29 -18.03
N HIS A 279 11.45 -10.60 -16.90
CA HIS A 279 10.26 -9.80 -16.62
C HIS A 279 10.37 -8.36 -17.15
N TYR A 280 11.54 -7.98 -17.67
CA TYR A 280 11.84 -6.62 -18.14
C TYR A 280 12.55 -6.60 -19.50
N PRO A 281 11.97 -7.21 -20.56
CA PRO A 281 12.62 -7.36 -21.87
C PRO A 281 12.97 -6.03 -22.57
N HIS A 282 12.46 -4.90 -22.08
CA HIS A 282 12.74 -3.57 -22.62
C HIS A 282 13.86 -2.82 -21.85
N MET A 283 14.44 -3.44 -20.83
CA MET A 283 15.49 -2.85 -19.99
C MET A 283 16.79 -3.67 -20.00
N SER A 284 16.87 -4.69 -20.86
CA SER A 284 18.05 -5.52 -21.06
C SER A 284 18.94 -4.94 -22.16
#